data_ab648ac59a334881e89dfe4010df6e6c
#
_entry.id   ab648ac59a334881e89dfe4010df6e6c
#
_cell.length_a   1.000
_cell.length_b   1.000
_cell.length_c   1.000
_cell.angle_alpha   90.00
_cell.angle_beta   90.00
_cell.angle_gamma   90.00
#
_symmetry.space_group_name_H-M   'P 1'
#
loop_
_entity.id
_entity.type
_entity.pdbx_description
1 polymer ?
#
loop_
_entity_poly.entity_id
_entity_poly.type
_entity_poly.pdbx_seq_one_letter_code
_entity_poly.pdbx_strand_id
1 'polypeptide(L)'
;KLVFTTKTTDSKTGKEKDMTAAEKKDQLKKAKSALKMIKKGQSISSVAKKFSVNSDNEESYTKGKATLGTKFETAAAKLKKNQVSGVVELDDAYVIIKMLNPNDTTAAASNKSTLLQEKQQAAYEKVYKKWTKDADKKWDDKKSVDQDLWKEVKFKYKATTASTAATTTAAKNTTTAAKSK
;
A
#
# COMPACT_ATOMS: atom_id res chain seq x y z
N LYS A 1 4.85 7.03 14.04
CA LYS A 1 3.59 6.47 14.58
C LYS A 1 3.85 5.49 15.69
N LEU A 2 2.89 5.30 16.58
CA LEU A 2 2.89 4.27 17.62
C LEU A 2 1.64 3.44 17.46
N VAL A 3 1.78 2.13 17.28
CA VAL A 3 0.66 1.23 16.97
C VAL A 3 0.44 0.24 18.10
N PHE A 4 -0.74 0.24 18.68
CA PHE A 4 -1.21 -0.73 19.67
C PHE A 4 -2.21 -1.65 18.99
N THR A 5 -1.78 -2.83 18.57
CA THR A 5 -2.66 -3.77 17.87
C THR A 5 -3.79 -4.26 18.77
N THR A 6 -4.95 -4.48 18.18
CA THR A 6 -6.11 -5.13 18.82
C THR A 6 -6.28 -6.58 18.35
N LYS A 7 -5.28 -7.09 17.61
CA LYS A 7 -5.19 -8.49 17.20
C LYS A 7 -4.10 -9.22 17.96
N THR A 8 -4.29 -10.51 18.14
CA THR A 8 -3.32 -11.42 18.75
C THR A 8 -3.21 -12.69 17.92
N THR A 9 -2.08 -13.38 18.02
CA THR A 9 -1.87 -14.65 17.33
C THR A 9 -2.26 -15.79 18.26
N ASP A 10 -3.12 -16.66 17.77
CA ASP A 10 -3.48 -17.90 18.48
C ASP A 10 -2.26 -18.83 18.54
N SER A 11 -1.83 -19.18 19.76
CA SER A 11 -0.62 -19.98 19.98
C SER A 11 -0.72 -21.41 19.46
N LYS A 12 -1.94 -21.94 19.26
CA LYS A 12 -2.15 -23.31 18.77
C LYS A 12 -2.23 -23.38 17.25
N THR A 13 -2.84 -22.39 16.63
CA THR A 13 -3.13 -22.40 15.19
C THR A 13 -2.23 -21.46 14.37
N GLY A 14 -1.50 -20.56 15.03
CA GLY A 14 -0.71 -19.51 14.36
C GLY A 14 -1.55 -18.46 13.63
N LYS A 15 -2.88 -18.52 13.74
CA LYS A 15 -3.78 -17.59 13.06
C LYS A 15 -4.00 -16.32 13.90
N GLU A 16 -4.12 -15.20 13.22
CA GLU A 16 -4.54 -13.96 13.87
C GLU A 16 -6.01 -14.05 14.30
N LYS A 17 -6.28 -13.56 15.49
CA LYS A 17 -7.63 -13.40 16.03
C LYS A 17 -7.76 -12.04 16.70
N ASP A 18 -8.99 -11.54 16.76
CA ASP A 18 -9.30 -10.34 17.51
C ASP A 18 -9.11 -10.54 19.01
N MET A 19 -8.56 -9.52 19.65
CA MET A 19 -8.52 -9.45 21.11
C MET A 19 -9.94 -9.34 21.68
N THR A 20 -10.13 -9.86 22.88
CA THR A 20 -11.37 -9.69 23.64
C THR A 20 -11.63 -8.22 23.96
N ALA A 21 -12.86 -7.87 24.30
CA ALA A 21 -13.22 -6.50 24.69
C ALA A 21 -12.40 -6.00 25.89
N ALA A 22 -12.04 -6.87 26.83
CA ALA A 22 -11.19 -6.51 27.98
C ALA A 22 -9.76 -6.19 27.52
N GLU A 23 -9.17 -7.01 26.66
CA GLU A 23 -7.84 -6.80 26.11
C GLU A 23 -7.78 -5.52 25.24
N LYS A 24 -8.79 -5.30 24.38
CA LYS A 24 -8.91 -4.06 23.60
C LYS A 24 -8.96 -2.82 24.50
N LYS A 25 -9.71 -2.90 25.62
CA LYS A 25 -9.77 -1.83 26.61
C LYS A 25 -8.42 -1.56 27.28
N ASP A 26 -7.64 -2.62 27.54
CA ASP A 26 -6.29 -2.48 28.12
C ASP A 26 -5.31 -1.89 27.09
N GLN A 27 -5.38 -2.27 25.81
CA GLN A 27 -4.61 -1.62 24.76
C GLN A 27 -4.94 -0.13 24.64
N LEU A 28 -6.22 0.23 24.72
CA LEU A 28 -6.64 1.64 24.73
C LEU A 28 -6.07 2.41 25.94
N LYS A 29 -6.05 1.80 27.15
CA LYS A 29 -5.44 2.41 28.35
C LYS A 29 -3.93 2.62 28.13
N LYS A 30 -3.24 1.62 27.58
CA LYS A 30 -1.81 1.72 27.22
C LYS A 30 -1.57 2.86 26.23
N ALA A 31 -2.37 2.94 25.14
CA ALA A 31 -2.29 4.02 24.17
C ALA A 31 -2.51 5.40 24.79
N LYS A 32 -3.52 5.55 25.66
CA LYS A 32 -3.76 6.81 26.39
C LYS A 32 -2.60 7.19 27.32
N SER A 33 -1.98 6.21 27.99
CA SER A 33 -0.81 6.43 28.86
C SER A 33 0.42 6.82 28.02
N ALA A 34 0.65 6.16 26.89
CA ALA A 34 1.70 6.51 25.94
C ALA A 34 1.53 7.94 25.41
N LEU A 35 0.31 8.33 25.04
CA LEU A 35 0.02 9.69 24.59
C LEU A 35 0.34 10.74 25.66
N LYS A 36 0.02 10.48 26.93
CA LYS A 36 0.38 11.38 28.02
C LYS A 36 1.89 11.54 28.15
N MET A 37 2.66 10.48 27.98
CA MET A 37 4.13 10.53 28.05
C MET A 37 4.72 11.31 26.88
N ILE A 38 4.22 11.11 25.66
CA ILE A 38 4.65 11.87 24.47
C ILE A 38 4.33 13.36 24.62
N LYS A 39 3.14 13.70 25.14
CA LYS A 39 2.77 15.10 25.43
C LYS A 39 3.64 15.75 26.49
N LYS A 40 4.24 14.96 27.40
CA LYS A 40 5.24 15.42 28.39
C LYS A 40 6.66 15.52 27.81
N GLY A 41 6.83 15.36 26.50
CA GLY A 41 8.11 15.53 25.81
C GLY A 41 8.94 14.25 25.64
N GLN A 42 8.43 13.09 26.04
CA GLN A 42 9.16 11.84 25.79
C GLN A 42 9.16 11.49 24.31
N SER A 43 10.28 10.92 23.84
CA SER A 43 10.39 10.49 22.44
C SER A 43 9.48 9.30 22.15
N ILE A 44 8.98 9.21 20.92
CA ILE A 44 8.16 8.08 20.49
C ILE A 44 8.92 6.77 20.67
N SER A 45 10.22 6.72 20.35
CA SER A 45 11.05 5.53 20.50
C SER A 45 11.18 5.06 21.95
N SER A 46 11.36 5.99 22.90
CA SER A 46 11.42 5.66 24.33
C SER A 46 10.09 5.11 24.84
N VAL A 47 8.98 5.73 24.42
CA VAL A 47 7.64 5.27 24.76
C VAL A 47 7.33 3.91 24.13
N ALA A 48 7.72 3.70 22.87
CA ALA A 48 7.57 2.40 22.19
C ALA A 48 8.26 1.27 22.95
N LYS A 49 9.51 1.48 23.36
CA LYS A 49 10.26 0.52 24.17
C LYS A 49 9.56 0.20 25.49
N LYS A 50 9.06 1.22 26.17
CA LYS A 50 8.37 1.05 27.46
C LYS A 50 7.10 0.21 27.38
N PHE A 51 6.37 0.29 26.28
CA PHE A 51 5.14 -0.47 26.08
C PHE A 51 5.36 -1.74 25.25
N SER A 52 6.60 -2.06 24.90
CA SER A 52 6.97 -3.22 24.04
C SER A 52 6.18 -3.23 22.71
N VAL A 53 5.93 -2.03 22.16
CA VAL A 53 5.30 -1.88 20.85
C VAL A 53 6.35 -1.57 19.81
N ASN A 54 6.04 -1.91 18.55
CA ASN A 54 6.98 -1.81 17.45
C ASN A 54 7.51 -0.37 17.29
N SER A 55 8.84 -0.21 17.16
CA SER A 55 9.52 1.08 17.09
C SER A 55 9.83 1.57 15.69
N ASP A 56 9.60 0.77 14.66
CA ASP A 56 9.75 1.14 13.25
C ASP A 56 8.55 1.97 12.80
N ASN A 57 8.64 3.27 13.02
CA ASN A 57 7.44 4.07 13.19
C ASN A 57 7.35 5.24 12.23
N GLU A 58 8.33 5.41 11.32
CA GLU A 58 8.25 6.41 10.27
C GLU A 58 7.60 5.84 9.02
N GLU A 59 6.69 6.57 8.43
CA GLU A 59 6.01 6.22 7.19
C GLU A 59 5.83 7.46 6.35
N SER A 60 6.34 7.42 5.12
CA SER A 60 5.97 8.37 4.08
C SER A 60 4.87 7.73 3.23
N TYR A 61 3.81 8.44 2.98
CA TYR A 61 2.71 7.94 2.16
C TYR A 61 2.18 8.99 1.19
N THR A 62 1.67 8.54 0.07
CA THR A 62 0.87 9.36 -0.84
C THR A 62 -0.59 9.26 -0.43
N LYS A 63 -1.34 10.36 -0.53
CA LYS A 63 -2.77 10.38 -0.22
C LYS A 63 -3.51 9.23 -0.93
N GLY A 64 -4.27 8.45 -0.18
CA GLY A 64 -4.99 7.27 -0.64
C GLY A 64 -4.15 5.98 -0.64
N LYS A 65 -2.87 6.03 -0.26
CA LYS A 65 -1.96 4.87 -0.27
C LYS A 65 -1.30 4.59 1.09
N ALA A 66 -1.81 5.16 2.19
CA ALA A 66 -1.24 4.86 3.51
C ALA A 66 -1.53 3.41 3.92
N THR A 67 -0.53 2.74 4.49
CA THR A 67 -0.60 1.34 4.92
C THR A 67 -1.72 1.09 5.96
N LEU A 68 -1.97 2.08 6.81
CA LEU A 68 -2.98 2.01 7.87
C LEU A 68 -4.37 2.53 7.44
N GLY A 69 -4.56 2.81 6.15
CA GLY A 69 -5.86 3.14 5.56
C GLY A 69 -6.33 4.58 5.79
N THR A 70 -7.57 4.84 5.36
CA THR A 70 -8.13 6.20 5.26
C THR A 70 -8.37 6.90 6.60
N LYS A 71 -8.69 6.15 7.66
CA LYS A 71 -8.86 6.71 9.01
C LYS A 71 -7.54 7.30 9.51
N PHE A 72 -6.42 6.60 9.29
CA PHE A 72 -5.09 7.08 9.60
C PHE A 72 -4.76 8.35 8.81
N GLU A 73 -4.96 8.34 7.48
CA GLU A 73 -4.70 9.49 6.62
C GLU A 73 -5.50 10.72 7.03
N THR A 74 -6.78 10.54 7.33
CA THR A 74 -7.66 11.64 7.77
C THR A 74 -7.18 12.26 9.07
N ALA A 75 -6.71 11.43 10.00
CA ALA A 75 -6.14 11.92 11.26
C ALA A 75 -4.79 12.61 11.04
N ALA A 76 -3.92 12.05 10.21
CA ALA A 76 -2.60 12.60 9.90
C ALA A 76 -2.71 13.94 9.14
N ALA A 77 -3.64 14.07 8.20
CA ALA A 77 -3.83 15.28 7.39
C ALA A 77 -4.24 16.51 8.22
N LYS A 78 -4.78 16.31 9.41
CA LYS A 78 -5.15 17.40 10.34
C LYS A 78 -3.97 17.92 11.16
N LEU A 79 -2.81 17.24 11.10
CA LEU A 79 -1.67 17.56 11.95
C LEU A 79 -0.71 18.52 11.24
N LYS A 80 -0.23 19.50 11.99
CA LYS A 80 0.89 20.36 11.58
C LYS A 80 2.23 19.69 11.89
N LYS A 81 3.31 20.20 11.31
CA LYS A 81 4.68 19.73 11.57
C LYS A 81 4.93 19.64 13.09
N ASN A 82 5.49 18.51 13.53
CA ASN A 82 5.77 18.15 14.93
C ASN A 82 4.54 17.99 15.84
N GLN A 83 3.33 18.13 15.33
CA GLN A 83 2.12 17.93 16.11
C GLN A 83 1.84 16.44 16.33
N VAL A 84 1.30 16.12 17.49
CA VAL A 84 0.89 14.76 17.90
C VAL A 84 -0.63 14.69 17.90
N SER A 85 -1.18 13.61 17.34
CA SER A 85 -2.62 13.33 17.35
C SER A 85 -3.13 12.95 18.73
N GLY A 86 -4.44 12.81 18.88
CA GLY A 86 -5.04 11.95 19.89
C GLY A 86 -4.76 10.46 19.62
N VAL A 87 -5.40 9.60 20.42
CA VAL A 87 -5.47 8.17 20.08
C VAL A 87 -6.47 8.03 18.93
N VAL A 88 -6.01 7.52 17.80
CA VAL A 88 -6.83 7.23 16.61
C VAL A 88 -7.21 5.76 16.65
N GLU A 89 -8.49 5.47 16.59
CA GLU A 89 -9.01 4.12 16.55
C GLU A 89 -9.14 3.66 15.10
N LEU A 90 -8.38 2.63 14.76
CA LEU A 90 -8.47 1.90 13.51
C LEU A 90 -9.24 0.58 13.72
N ASP A 91 -9.48 -0.17 12.68
CA ASP A 91 -10.26 -1.39 12.75
C ASP A 91 -9.56 -2.48 13.58
N ASP A 92 -8.22 -2.51 13.56
CA ASP A 92 -7.38 -3.52 14.20
C ASP A 92 -6.27 -2.95 15.09
N ALA A 93 -6.27 -1.64 15.36
CA ALA A 93 -5.27 -0.99 16.20
C ALA A 93 -5.71 0.36 16.76
N TYR A 94 -5.09 0.77 17.86
CA TYR A 94 -5.07 2.16 18.34
C TYR A 94 -3.74 2.80 17.95
N VAL A 95 -3.78 3.96 17.30
CA VAL A 95 -2.58 4.61 16.76
C VAL A 95 -2.42 6.02 17.30
N ILE A 96 -1.20 6.39 17.64
CA ILE A 96 -0.78 7.76 17.94
C ILE A 96 0.15 8.20 16.83
N ILE A 97 -0.12 9.37 16.22
CA ILE A 97 0.59 9.90 15.07
C ILE A 97 1.34 11.15 15.50
N LYS A 98 2.60 11.29 15.14
CA LYS A 98 3.33 12.55 15.16
C LYS A 98 3.69 12.93 13.74
N MET A 99 3.24 14.07 13.29
CA MET A 99 3.59 14.57 11.96
C MET A 99 5.02 15.09 11.97
N LEU A 100 5.89 14.51 11.18
CA LEU A 100 7.26 14.97 11.00
C LEU A 100 7.34 16.04 9.92
N ASN A 101 6.79 15.73 8.76
CA ASN A 101 6.76 16.63 7.62
C ASN A 101 5.44 16.45 6.85
N PRO A 102 4.56 17.48 6.84
CA PRO A 102 3.30 17.41 6.11
C PRO A 102 3.49 17.51 4.59
N ASN A 103 4.62 18.07 4.13
CA ASN A 103 4.97 18.26 2.72
C ASN A 103 6.37 17.70 2.46
N ASP A 104 6.47 16.38 2.36
CA ASP A 104 7.73 15.72 2.03
C ASP A 104 8.03 15.90 0.53
N THR A 105 8.75 16.98 0.20
CA THR A 105 9.14 17.31 -1.17
C THR A 105 10.08 16.27 -1.77
N THR A 106 10.90 15.62 -0.96
CA THR A 106 11.81 14.55 -1.40
C THR A 106 11.04 13.30 -1.80
N ALA A 107 10.15 12.84 -0.94
CA ALA A 107 9.26 11.73 -1.26
C ALA A 107 8.32 12.07 -2.43
N ALA A 108 7.82 13.31 -2.50
CA ALA A 108 7.00 13.77 -3.62
C ALA A 108 7.77 13.76 -4.95
N ALA A 109 9.04 14.19 -4.95
CA ALA A 109 9.89 14.16 -6.15
C ALA A 109 10.14 12.72 -6.61
N SER A 110 10.44 11.81 -5.69
CA SER A 110 10.64 10.38 -5.99
C SER A 110 9.38 9.72 -6.56
N ASN A 111 8.21 10.11 -6.07
CA ASN A 111 6.93 9.53 -6.52
C ASN A 111 6.38 10.20 -7.78
N LYS A 112 6.93 11.36 -8.20
CA LYS A 112 6.42 12.12 -9.35
C LYS A 112 6.47 11.31 -10.65
N SER A 113 7.57 10.62 -10.91
CA SER A 113 7.74 9.81 -12.13
C SER A 113 6.76 8.64 -12.16
N THR A 114 6.61 7.95 -11.04
CA THR A 114 5.66 6.83 -10.91
C THR A 114 4.22 7.30 -11.11
N LEU A 115 3.84 8.41 -10.48
CA LEU A 115 2.50 8.98 -10.63
C LEU A 115 2.22 9.45 -12.07
N LEU A 116 3.26 9.99 -12.75
CA LEU A 116 3.15 10.39 -14.15
C LEU A 116 2.91 9.17 -15.04
N GLN A 117 3.69 8.10 -14.85
CA GLN A 117 3.50 6.85 -15.57
C GLN A 117 2.11 6.23 -15.34
N GLU A 118 1.65 6.17 -14.08
CA GLU A 118 0.31 5.68 -13.75
C GLU A 118 -0.79 6.49 -14.48
N LYS A 119 -0.66 7.82 -14.52
CA LYS A 119 -1.61 8.69 -15.22
C LYS A 119 -1.55 8.54 -16.75
N GLN A 120 -0.35 8.41 -17.30
CA GLN A 120 -0.17 8.15 -18.73
C GLN A 120 -0.78 6.80 -19.12
N GLN A 121 -0.52 5.76 -18.33
CA GLN A 121 -1.08 4.44 -18.55
C GLN A 121 -2.62 4.46 -18.48
N ALA A 122 -3.19 5.08 -17.47
CA ALA A 122 -4.65 5.22 -17.33
C ALA A 122 -5.28 6.01 -18.50
N ALA A 123 -4.61 7.05 -18.97
CA ALA A 123 -5.07 7.81 -20.14
C ALA A 123 -5.00 6.96 -21.42
N TYR A 124 -3.89 6.24 -21.60
CA TYR A 124 -3.73 5.30 -22.73
C TYR A 124 -4.82 4.23 -22.72
N GLU A 125 -5.04 3.56 -21.59
CA GLU A 125 -6.06 2.52 -21.48
C GLU A 125 -7.48 3.04 -21.78
N LYS A 126 -7.78 4.26 -21.34
CA LYS A 126 -9.07 4.89 -21.64
C LYS A 126 -9.29 5.09 -23.15
N VAL A 127 -8.26 5.58 -23.83
CA VAL A 127 -8.29 5.80 -25.28
C VAL A 127 -8.31 4.45 -26.02
N TYR A 128 -7.48 3.51 -25.62
CA TYR A 128 -7.41 2.18 -26.19
C TYR A 128 -8.74 1.44 -26.09
N LYS A 129 -9.37 1.43 -24.91
CA LYS A 129 -10.71 0.83 -24.70
C LYS A 129 -11.78 1.48 -25.57
N LYS A 130 -11.68 2.78 -25.83
CA LYS A 130 -12.60 3.46 -26.74
C LYS A 130 -12.36 3.01 -28.19
N TRP A 131 -11.11 2.95 -28.63
CA TRP A 131 -10.77 2.55 -29.99
C TRP A 131 -11.15 1.09 -30.26
N THR A 132 -10.87 0.17 -29.34
CA THR A 132 -11.27 -1.23 -29.51
C THR A 132 -12.77 -1.36 -29.58
N LYS A 133 -13.51 -0.69 -28.69
CA LYS A 133 -14.98 -0.70 -28.73
C LYS A 133 -15.55 -0.10 -30.01
N ASP A 134 -14.93 0.93 -30.56
CA ASP A 134 -15.37 1.55 -31.81
C ASP A 134 -14.95 0.69 -33.04
N ALA A 135 -13.81 -0.01 -32.95
CA ALA A 135 -13.38 -0.98 -33.93
C ALA A 135 -14.31 -2.20 -33.95
N ASP A 136 -14.63 -2.78 -32.80
CA ASP A 136 -15.53 -3.93 -32.66
C ASP A 136 -16.93 -3.65 -33.21
N LYS A 137 -17.41 -2.39 -33.14
CA LYS A 137 -18.67 -1.98 -33.74
C LYS A 137 -18.65 -1.92 -35.25
N LYS A 138 -17.48 -1.61 -35.84
CA LYS A 138 -17.29 -1.45 -37.27
C LYS A 138 -16.81 -2.73 -37.95
N TRP A 139 -16.14 -3.59 -37.19
CA TRP A 139 -15.60 -4.84 -37.67
C TRP A 139 -16.61 -5.96 -37.45
N ASP A 140 -17.02 -6.57 -38.53
CA ASP A 140 -17.81 -7.80 -38.55
C ASP A 140 -17.01 -8.82 -39.33
N ASP A 141 -16.48 -9.84 -38.66
CA ASP A 141 -15.62 -10.87 -39.25
C ASP A 141 -16.33 -11.59 -40.38
N LYS A 142 -17.64 -11.78 -40.31
CA LYS A 142 -18.45 -12.42 -41.34
C LYS A 142 -18.67 -11.57 -42.60
N LYS A 143 -18.65 -10.23 -42.43
CA LYS A 143 -18.87 -9.28 -43.56
C LYS A 143 -17.58 -8.64 -44.05
N SER A 144 -16.59 -8.48 -43.17
CA SER A 144 -15.35 -7.79 -43.49
C SER A 144 -14.24 -8.69 -43.95
N VAL A 145 -14.39 -10.01 -43.76
CA VAL A 145 -13.43 -11.00 -44.18
C VAL A 145 -14.09 -11.98 -45.16
N ASP A 146 -13.45 -12.19 -46.29
CA ASP A 146 -13.86 -13.28 -47.21
C ASP A 146 -13.59 -14.61 -46.50
N GLN A 147 -14.67 -15.27 -46.08
CA GLN A 147 -14.61 -16.46 -45.25
C GLN A 147 -14.04 -17.68 -46.04
N ASP A 148 -14.20 -17.69 -47.34
CA ASP A 148 -13.69 -18.79 -48.19
C ASP A 148 -12.20 -18.59 -48.39
N LEU A 149 -11.75 -17.39 -48.68
CA LEU A 149 -10.34 -17.06 -48.77
C LEU A 149 -9.64 -17.27 -47.41
N TRP A 150 -10.30 -16.96 -46.29
CA TRP A 150 -9.76 -17.14 -44.94
C TRP A 150 -9.50 -18.61 -44.60
N LYS A 151 -10.30 -19.54 -45.07
CA LYS A 151 -10.10 -20.97 -44.88
C LYS A 151 -8.85 -21.51 -45.63
N GLU A 152 -8.44 -20.82 -46.68
CA GLU A 152 -7.24 -21.19 -47.46
C GLU A 152 -5.94 -20.65 -46.81
N VAL A 153 -6.04 -19.70 -45.86
CA VAL A 153 -4.88 -19.10 -45.20
C VAL A 153 -4.18 -20.15 -44.32
N LYS A 154 -2.99 -20.55 -44.71
CA LYS A 154 -2.12 -21.44 -43.93
C LYS A 154 -1.00 -20.63 -43.28
N PHE A 155 -0.98 -20.58 -41.95
CA PHE A 155 0.10 -19.91 -41.23
C PHE A 155 1.37 -20.77 -41.28
N LYS A 156 2.47 -20.20 -41.75
CA LYS A 156 3.79 -20.85 -41.83
C LYS A 156 4.41 -21.11 -40.44
N TYR A 157 3.95 -20.38 -39.44
CA TYR A 157 4.46 -20.46 -38.06
C TYR A 157 3.33 -20.79 -37.10
N LYS A 158 3.58 -21.79 -36.25
CA LYS A 158 2.70 -22.05 -35.12
C LYS A 158 2.78 -20.85 -34.19
N ALA A 159 1.67 -20.18 -33.94
CA ALA A 159 1.64 -19.14 -32.91
C ALA A 159 2.08 -19.79 -31.59
N THR A 160 3.23 -19.39 -31.07
CA THR A 160 3.56 -19.66 -29.68
C THR A 160 2.53 -18.91 -28.85
N THR A 161 1.62 -19.64 -28.24
CA THR A 161 0.76 -19.08 -27.21
C THR A 161 1.67 -18.43 -26.19
N ALA A 162 1.76 -17.10 -26.22
CA ALA A 162 2.42 -16.35 -25.18
C ALA A 162 1.67 -16.67 -23.89
N SER A 163 2.25 -17.55 -23.08
CA SER A 163 1.81 -17.78 -21.71
C SER A 163 1.88 -16.44 -21.00
N THR A 164 0.75 -15.82 -20.78
CA THR A 164 0.61 -14.67 -19.89
C THR A 164 0.74 -15.17 -18.45
N ALA A 165 1.92 -15.70 -18.11
CA ALA A 165 2.36 -15.79 -16.75
C ALA A 165 2.94 -14.42 -16.41
N ALA A 166 2.11 -13.55 -15.84
CA ALA A 166 2.58 -12.35 -15.17
C ALA A 166 3.43 -12.80 -13.98
N THR A 167 4.72 -13.02 -14.23
CA THR A 167 5.70 -13.25 -13.17
C THR A 167 5.96 -11.93 -12.50
N THR A 168 5.29 -11.73 -11.38
CA THR A 168 5.64 -10.67 -10.42
C THR A 168 6.98 -11.05 -9.82
N THR A 169 8.07 -10.66 -10.47
CA THR A 169 9.41 -10.82 -9.93
C THR A 169 9.62 -9.73 -8.87
N ALA A 170 9.35 -10.08 -7.62
CA ALA A 170 9.86 -9.32 -6.49
C ALA A 170 11.39 -9.41 -6.52
N ALA A 171 12.04 -8.31 -6.84
CA ALA A 171 13.50 -8.20 -6.77
C ALA A 171 13.93 -8.31 -5.31
N LYS A 172 14.44 -9.49 -4.93
CA LYS A 172 15.22 -9.66 -3.71
C LYS A 172 16.58 -9.02 -3.92
N ASN A 173 16.80 -7.86 -3.34
CA ASN A 173 18.14 -7.30 -3.15
C ASN A 173 18.90 -8.17 -2.14
N THR A 174 19.75 -9.05 -2.63
CA THR A 174 20.75 -9.73 -1.84
C THR A 174 22.02 -8.88 -1.87
N THR A 175 22.25 -8.11 -0.81
CA THR A 175 23.52 -7.43 -0.61
C THR A 175 24.56 -8.46 -0.18
N THR A 176 25.43 -8.85 -1.10
CA THR A 176 26.58 -9.69 -0.79
C THR A 176 27.68 -8.81 -0.19
N ALA A 177 27.92 -8.96 1.09
CA ALA A 177 29.08 -8.34 1.75
C ALA A 177 30.36 -9.05 1.29
N ALA A 178 31.19 -8.32 0.57
CA ALA A 178 32.56 -8.77 0.25
C ALA A 178 33.44 -8.66 1.51
N LYS A 179 33.94 -9.78 1.99
CA LYS A 179 35.07 -9.83 2.92
C LYS A 179 36.34 -9.55 2.14
N SER A 180 37.01 -8.46 2.47
CA SER A 180 38.45 -8.27 2.13
C SER A 180 39.34 -8.85 3.22
N LYS A 181 40.33 -9.58 2.78
CA LYS A 181 41.49 -9.97 3.57
C LYS A 181 42.35 -8.75 3.94
#